data_2f61e5e77bd5dd779d06ca14e058c3c5
#
_entry.id   2f61e5e77bd5dd779d06ca14e058c3c5
#
_cell.length_a   1.000
_cell.length_b   1.000
_cell.length_c   1.000
_cell.angle_alpha   90.00
_cell.angle_beta   90.00
_cell.angle_gamma   90.00
#
_symmetry.space_group_name_H-M   'P 1'
#
loop_
_entity.id
_entity.type
_entity.pdbx_description
1 polymer ?
#
loop_
_entity_poly.entity_id
_entity_poly.type
_entity_poly.pdbx_seq_one_letter_code
_entity_poly.pdbx_strand_id
1 'polypeptide(L)'
;PQFNEGVFEFDKVFKVHREVEKMSKSKYNVVNPDEICEKFGTDTLRMYEMFLGPLEQSKPWNTAGISGVHNFLKKFWKLYFNSDGLRIDNSKPSEDSLKILHRCIKKVSSDIETFSFNTAVSTLMITVNELTAQKCGSKEILEPLLIVLSPFAPHICEEIWQQIGNTESITFSSFPQHIDSYLQDNTKISVSYTHLT
;
A
#
# COMPACT_ATOMS: atom_id res chain seq x y z
N PRO A 1 -3.19 -0.94 -37.82
CA PRO A 1 -4.49 -0.92 -37.14
C PRO A 1 -4.55 0.30 -36.21
N GLN A 2 -5.63 1.04 -36.27
CA GLN A 2 -5.87 2.17 -35.36
C GLN A 2 -6.97 1.79 -34.37
N PHE A 3 -6.76 2.14 -33.10
CA PHE A 3 -7.76 1.95 -32.04
C PHE A 3 -8.52 3.26 -31.81
N ASN A 4 -9.81 3.24 -32.01
CA ASN A 4 -10.66 4.41 -31.80
C ASN A 4 -11.90 3.98 -30.99
N GLU A 5 -12.15 4.64 -29.83
CA GLU A 5 -13.32 4.42 -28.95
C GLU A 5 -13.60 2.94 -28.57
N GLY A 6 -12.58 2.16 -28.31
CA GLY A 6 -12.71 0.75 -27.96
C GLY A 6 -12.86 -0.21 -29.16
N VAL A 7 -12.74 0.28 -30.37
CA VAL A 7 -12.83 -0.51 -31.59
C VAL A 7 -11.53 -0.47 -32.37
N PHE A 8 -11.04 -1.65 -32.81
CA PHE A 8 -9.93 -1.76 -33.75
C PHE A 8 -10.48 -1.83 -35.17
N GLU A 9 -10.02 -0.97 -36.05
CA GLU A 9 -10.26 -1.05 -37.49
C GLU A 9 -9.00 -1.61 -38.16
N PHE A 10 -9.15 -2.79 -38.80
CA PHE A 10 -8.12 -3.40 -39.63
C PHE A 10 -8.58 -3.35 -41.08
N ASP A 11 -7.89 -2.57 -41.93
CA ASP A 11 -8.17 -2.35 -43.36
C ASP A 11 -9.64 -2.02 -43.69
N LYS A 12 -10.35 -1.35 -42.75
CA LYS A 12 -11.77 -0.98 -42.89
C LYS A 12 -12.76 -2.15 -43.13
N VAL A 13 -12.28 -3.40 -43.02
CA VAL A 13 -13.06 -4.60 -43.29
C VAL A 13 -13.57 -5.28 -42.02
N PHE A 14 -12.77 -5.23 -40.92
CA PHE A 14 -13.12 -5.85 -39.65
C PHE A 14 -13.21 -4.85 -38.53
N LYS A 15 -14.33 -4.85 -37.81
CA LYS A 15 -14.49 -4.12 -36.55
C LYS A 15 -14.32 -5.09 -35.41
N VAL A 16 -13.36 -4.86 -34.54
CA VAL A 16 -13.14 -5.63 -33.32
C VAL A 16 -13.31 -4.74 -32.12
N HIS A 17 -13.93 -5.25 -31.06
CA HIS A 17 -14.10 -4.55 -29.80
C HIS A 17 -13.39 -5.30 -28.68
N ARG A 18 -13.19 -4.60 -27.57
CA ARG A 18 -12.65 -5.21 -26.34
C ARG A 18 -13.81 -5.68 -25.47
N GLU A 19 -13.67 -6.90 -24.96
CA GLU A 19 -14.52 -7.39 -23.88
C GLU A 19 -13.68 -7.99 -22.76
N VAL A 20 -14.25 -8.03 -21.54
CA VAL A 20 -13.60 -8.65 -20.39
C VAL A 20 -13.88 -10.13 -20.43
N GLU A 21 -12.83 -10.93 -20.60
CA GLU A 21 -12.90 -12.39 -20.59
C GLU A 21 -11.99 -13.01 -19.53
N LYS A 22 -12.33 -14.22 -19.11
CA LYS A 22 -11.46 -15.02 -18.25
C LYS A 22 -10.15 -15.34 -18.99
N MET A 23 -9.01 -15.13 -18.31
CA MET A 23 -7.70 -15.50 -18.83
C MET A 23 -7.63 -17.00 -19.11
N SER A 24 -7.13 -17.37 -20.27
CA SER A 24 -6.95 -18.76 -20.69
C SER A 24 -5.79 -18.85 -21.69
N LYS A 25 -4.97 -19.89 -21.54
CA LYS A 25 -3.88 -20.18 -22.49
C LYS A 25 -4.38 -20.36 -23.92
N SER A 26 -5.54 -20.99 -24.09
CA SER A 26 -6.16 -21.21 -25.42
C SER A 26 -6.65 -19.91 -26.08
N LYS A 27 -6.87 -18.85 -25.30
CA LYS A 27 -7.28 -17.54 -25.79
C LYS A 27 -6.13 -16.57 -25.97
N TYR A 28 -4.92 -16.95 -25.60
CA TYR A 28 -3.69 -16.13 -25.67
C TYR A 28 -3.82 -14.77 -24.95
N ASN A 29 -4.65 -14.69 -23.91
CA ASN A 29 -4.91 -13.48 -23.14
C ASN A 29 -4.36 -13.55 -21.70
N VAL A 30 -3.42 -14.46 -21.45
CA VAL A 30 -2.78 -14.65 -20.13
C VAL A 30 -1.64 -13.66 -19.95
N VAL A 31 -1.56 -13.09 -18.75
CA VAL A 31 -0.38 -12.33 -18.30
C VAL A 31 0.52 -13.30 -17.54
N ASN A 32 1.81 -13.35 -17.90
CA ASN A 32 2.78 -14.19 -17.22
C ASN A 32 3.26 -13.50 -15.94
N PRO A 33 3.03 -14.09 -14.74
CA PRO A 33 3.53 -13.53 -13.48
C PRO A 33 5.05 -13.34 -13.44
N ASP A 34 5.82 -14.24 -14.06
CA ASP A 34 7.28 -14.16 -14.06
C ASP A 34 7.77 -12.88 -14.73
N GLU A 35 7.21 -12.51 -15.88
CA GLU A 35 7.52 -11.25 -16.57
C GLU A 35 7.20 -10.01 -15.74
N ILE A 36 6.11 -10.08 -14.96
CA ILE A 36 5.74 -8.99 -14.05
C ILE A 36 6.71 -8.92 -12.87
N CYS A 37 7.09 -10.07 -12.30
CA CYS A 37 8.07 -10.13 -11.21
C CYS A 37 9.44 -9.62 -11.64
N GLU A 38 9.91 -10.00 -12.84
CA GLU A 38 11.18 -9.51 -13.39
C GLU A 38 11.17 -8.00 -13.60
N LYS A 39 10.05 -7.46 -14.08
CA LYS A 39 9.95 -6.02 -14.42
C LYS A 39 9.68 -5.12 -13.21
N PHE A 40 8.85 -5.55 -12.28
CA PHE A 40 8.34 -4.70 -11.20
C PHE A 40 8.68 -5.21 -9.79
N GLY A 41 9.14 -6.45 -9.67
CA GLY A 41 9.40 -7.13 -8.40
C GLY A 41 8.18 -7.88 -7.86
N THR A 42 8.44 -8.95 -7.12
CA THR A 42 7.42 -9.85 -6.57
C THR A 42 6.50 -9.15 -5.58
N ASP A 43 7.03 -8.28 -4.72
CA ASP A 43 6.21 -7.52 -3.76
C ASP A 43 5.23 -6.57 -4.45
N THR A 44 5.62 -6.01 -5.60
CA THR A 44 4.71 -5.17 -6.40
C THR A 44 3.56 -6.00 -6.95
N LEU A 45 3.83 -7.19 -7.49
CA LEU A 45 2.78 -8.10 -7.98
C LEU A 45 1.83 -8.50 -6.84
N ARG A 46 2.37 -8.96 -5.70
CA ARG A 46 1.58 -9.37 -4.53
C ARG A 46 0.64 -8.27 -4.06
N MET A 47 1.18 -7.07 -3.84
CA MET A 47 0.37 -5.93 -3.41
C MET A 47 -0.65 -5.49 -4.45
N TYR A 48 -0.30 -5.57 -5.73
CA TYR A 48 -1.22 -5.20 -6.80
C TYR A 48 -2.41 -6.15 -6.87
N GLU A 49 -2.20 -7.46 -6.75
CA GLU A 49 -3.26 -8.46 -6.69
C GLU A 49 -4.24 -8.17 -5.52
N MET A 50 -3.71 -7.83 -4.35
CA MET A 50 -4.52 -7.46 -3.19
C MET A 50 -5.24 -6.13 -3.39
N PHE A 51 -4.64 -5.19 -4.11
CA PHE A 51 -5.17 -3.82 -4.30
C PHE A 51 -6.29 -3.73 -5.35
N LEU A 52 -6.34 -4.65 -6.32
CA LEU A 52 -7.26 -4.59 -7.45
C LEU A 52 -8.75 -4.46 -7.08
N GLY A 53 -9.14 -4.86 -5.87
CA GLY A 53 -10.51 -4.73 -5.35
C GLY A 53 -10.89 -5.88 -4.40
N PRO A 54 -12.15 -5.97 -3.97
CA PRO A 54 -12.63 -7.02 -3.07
C PRO A 54 -12.37 -8.42 -3.64
N LEU A 55 -12.00 -9.39 -2.79
CA LEU A 55 -11.65 -10.76 -3.23
C LEU A 55 -12.75 -11.48 -4.00
N GLU A 56 -14.00 -11.20 -3.65
CA GLU A 56 -15.19 -11.87 -4.20
C GLU A 56 -15.55 -11.41 -5.61
N GLN A 57 -14.96 -10.32 -6.08
CA GLN A 57 -15.30 -9.72 -7.38
C GLN A 57 -14.31 -10.12 -8.47
N SER A 58 -14.82 -10.41 -9.65
CA SER A 58 -13.99 -10.53 -10.86
C SER A 58 -13.38 -9.18 -11.20
N LYS A 59 -12.10 -9.17 -11.52
CA LYS A 59 -11.32 -7.94 -11.76
C LYS A 59 -10.65 -8.00 -13.12
N PRO A 60 -10.83 -6.97 -13.96
CA PRO A 60 -10.05 -6.87 -15.19
C PRO A 60 -8.59 -6.58 -14.85
N TRP A 61 -7.69 -7.36 -15.42
CA TRP A 61 -6.26 -7.08 -15.30
C TRP A 61 -5.88 -5.80 -16.04
N ASN A 62 -5.14 -4.92 -15.36
CA ASN A 62 -4.63 -3.69 -15.95
C ASN A 62 -3.16 -3.50 -15.58
N THR A 63 -2.26 -3.86 -16.48
CA THR A 63 -0.81 -3.72 -16.26
C THR A 63 -0.37 -2.27 -15.97
N ALA A 64 -1.10 -1.27 -16.46
CA ALA A 64 -0.78 0.13 -16.18
C ALA A 64 -0.94 0.51 -14.70
N GLY A 65 -1.86 -0.15 -13.98
CA GLY A 65 -2.09 0.07 -12.55
C GLY A 65 -0.95 -0.39 -11.64
N ILE A 66 -0.14 -1.35 -12.11
CA ILE A 66 1.00 -1.89 -11.35
C ILE A 66 2.03 -0.79 -11.01
N SER A 67 2.24 0.16 -11.91
CA SER A 67 3.19 1.25 -11.70
C SER A 67 2.87 2.09 -10.47
N GLY A 68 1.60 2.23 -10.10
CA GLY A 68 1.17 2.91 -8.88
C GLY A 68 1.68 2.23 -7.61
N VAL A 69 1.53 0.90 -7.54
CA VAL A 69 2.04 0.08 -6.41
C VAL A 69 3.57 0.08 -6.39
N HIS A 70 4.21 -0.06 -7.54
CA HIS A 70 5.67 -0.01 -7.64
C HIS A 70 6.24 1.34 -7.16
N ASN A 71 5.62 2.45 -7.53
CA ASN A 71 6.00 3.77 -7.04
C ASN A 71 5.74 3.94 -5.54
N PHE A 72 4.68 3.34 -5.01
CA PHE A 72 4.44 3.29 -3.58
C PHE A 72 5.58 2.59 -2.84
N LEU A 73 6.02 1.40 -3.27
CA LEU A 73 7.14 0.68 -2.65
C LEU A 73 8.45 1.47 -2.72
N LYS A 74 8.71 2.17 -3.84
CA LYS A 74 9.84 3.10 -3.93
C LYS A 74 9.74 4.26 -2.94
N LYS A 75 8.54 4.78 -2.73
CA LYS A 75 8.30 5.84 -1.75
C LYS A 75 8.46 5.32 -0.32
N PHE A 76 7.98 4.10 -0.06
CA PHE A 76 8.16 3.42 1.22
C PHE A 76 9.65 3.23 1.54
N TRP A 77 10.46 2.75 0.59
CA TRP A 77 11.91 2.66 0.76
C TRP A 77 12.54 4.00 1.16
N LYS A 78 12.12 5.10 0.53
CA LYS A 78 12.62 6.45 0.81
C LYS A 78 12.24 6.99 2.19
N LEU A 79 11.31 6.39 2.92
CA LEU A 79 11.09 6.71 4.33
C LEU A 79 12.27 6.28 5.19
N TYR A 80 12.93 5.19 4.84
CA TYR A 80 14.02 4.56 5.61
C TYR A 80 15.40 4.96 5.11
N PHE A 81 15.54 5.27 3.83
CA PHE A 81 16.81 5.56 3.18
C PHE A 81 16.76 6.83 2.32
N ASN A 82 17.89 7.52 2.27
CA ASN A 82 18.15 8.63 1.35
C ASN A 82 19.50 8.41 0.62
N SER A 83 20.00 9.42 -0.09
CA SER A 83 21.33 9.38 -0.74
C SER A 83 22.49 9.12 0.22
N ASP A 84 22.33 9.49 1.48
CA ASP A 84 23.38 9.44 2.51
C ASP A 84 23.28 8.16 3.34
N GLY A 85 22.29 7.30 3.09
CA GLY A 85 22.06 6.04 3.77
C GLY A 85 20.79 6.00 4.62
N LEU A 86 20.86 5.35 5.76
CA LEU A 86 19.74 5.16 6.69
C LEU A 86 19.28 6.50 7.30
N ARG A 87 17.97 6.76 7.24
CA ARG A 87 17.33 7.98 7.78
C ARG A 87 16.72 7.83 9.16
N ILE A 88 16.60 6.58 9.64
CA ILE A 88 15.96 6.31 10.92
C ILE A 88 16.77 6.91 12.05
N ASP A 89 16.09 7.57 12.95
CA ASP A 89 16.65 8.14 14.16
C ASP A 89 15.85 7.70 15.41
N ASN A 90 16.42 8.01 16.60
CA ASN A 90 15.77 7.74 17.87
C ASN A 90 15.03 8.99 18.41
N SER A 91 14.63 9.90 17.53
CA SER A 91 13.84 11.06 17.92
C SER A 91 12.48 10.63 18.45
N LYS A 92 11.98 11.37 19.47
CA LYS A 92 10.65 11.15 19.97
C LYS A 92 9.62 11.48 18.85
N PRO A 93 8.69 10.57 18.56
CA PRO A 93 7.69 10.83 17.53
C PRO A 93 6.76 11.99 17.90
N SER A 94 6.25 12.68 16.90
CA SER A 94 5.19 13.66 17.10
C SER A 94 3.88 12.97 17.45
N GLU A 95 2.98 13.67 18.16
CA GLU A 95 1.64 13.15 18.45
C GLU A 95 0.86 12.81 17.17
N ASP A 96 1.03 13.60 16.12
CA ASP A 96 0.40 13.34 14.82
C ASP A 96 0.94 12.08 14.15
N SER A 97 2.26 11.82 14.22
CA SER A 97 2.85 10.59 13.70
C SER A 97 2.34 9.35 14.45
N LEU A 98 2.16 9.44 15.78
CA LEU A 98 1.56 8.38 16.59
C LEU A 98 0.11 8.13 16.19
N LYS A 99 -0.70 9.18 16.03
CA LYS A 99 -2.10 9.07 15.55
C LYS A 99 -2.18 8.38 14.19
N ILE A 100 -1.31 8.77 13.25
CA ILE A 100 -1.25 8.17 11.91
C ILE A 100 -0.92 6.68 12.01
N LEU A 101 0.10 6.30 12.78
CA LEU A 101 0.52 4.92 12.94
C LEU A 101 -0.61 4.06 13.57
N HIS A 102 -1.17 4.52 14.70
CA HIS A 102 -2.18 3.73 15.42
C HIS A 102 -3.49 3.61 14.64
N ARG A 103 -3.88 4.62 13.86
CA ARG A 103 -4.99 4.54 12.91
C ARG A 103 -4.71 3.50 11.82
N CYS A 104 -3.49 3.47 11.30
CA CYS A 104 -3.07 2.47 10.32
C CYS A 104 -3.13 1.05 10.90
N ILE A 105 -2.54 0.81 12.08
CA ILE A 105 -2.54 -0.49 12.75
C ILE A 105 -3.97 -0.99 12.93
N LYS A 106 -4.87 -0.16 13.52
CA LYS A 106 -6.27 -0.53 13.75
C LYS A 106 -6.98 -0.91 12.46
N LYS A 107 -6.86 -0.06 11.44
CA LYS A 107 -7.55 -0.26 10.16
C LYS A 107 -7.04 -1.48 9.43
N VAL A 108 -5.71 -1.65 9.32
CA VAL A 108 -5.11 -2.80 8.63
C VAL A 108 -5.41 -4.11 9.36
N SER A 109 -5.36 -4.15 10.71
CA SER A 109 -5.75 -5.34 11.47
C SER A 109 -7.18 -5.77 11.15
N SER A 110 -8.13 -4.83 11.23
CA SER A 110 -9.53 -5.10 10.92
C SER A 110 -9.75 -5.54 9.46
N ASP A 111 -9.02 -4.92 8.53
CA ASP A 111 -9.11 -5.26 7.11
C ASP A 111 -8.56 -6.65 6.79
N ILE A 112 -7.52 -7.10 7.50
CA ILE A 112 -6.98 -8.46 7.38
C ILE A 112 -8.00 -9.47 7.88
N GLU A 113 -8.62 -9.24 9.05
CA GLU A 113 -9.63 -10.12 9.63
C GLU A 113 -10.88 -10.27 8.74
N THR A 114 -11.23 -9.20 8.01
CA THR A 114 -12.38 -9.17 7.10
C THR A 114 -12.04 -9.46 5.64
N PHE A 115 -10.79 -9.85 5.34
CA PHE A 115 -10.29 -10.06 3.97
C PHE A 115 -10.43 -8.85 3.04
N SER A 116 -10.50 -7.65 3.59
CA SER A 116 -10.62 -6.38 2.86
C SER A 116 -9.22 -5.84 2.46
N PHE A 117 -8.42 -6.66 1.78
CA PHE A 117 -7.01 -6.35 1.50
C PHE A 117 -6.82 -5.09 0.65
N ASN A 118 -7.76 -4.78 -0.24
CA ASN A 118 -7.70 -3.58 -1.06
C ASN A 118 -7.77 -2.29 -0.22
N THR A 119 -8.56 -2.28 0.84
CA THR A 119 -8.63 -1.14 1.78
C THR A 119 -7.42 -1.09 2.69
N ALA A 120 -6.87 -2.25 3.11
CA ALA A 120 -5.61 -2.31 3.83
C ALA A 120 -4.44 -1.69 3.03
N VAL A 121 -4.29 -2.08 1.76
CA VAL A 121 -3.25 -1.50 0.87
C VAL A 121 -3.46 0.01 0.69
N SER A 122 -4.70 0.46 0.50
CA SER A 122 -5.01 1.90 0.41
C SER A 122 -4.64 2.65 1.69
N THR A 123 -4.93 2.07 2.85
CA THR A 123 -4.57 2.63 4.16
C THR A 123 -3.05 2.76 4.32
N LEU A 124 -2.29 1.73 3.93
CA LEU A 124 -0.82 1.76 3.93
C LEU A 124 -0.29 2.87 3.02
N MET A 125 -0.87 3.04 1.83
CA MET A 125 -0.47 4.11 0.90
C MET A 125 -0.71 5.51 1.48
N ILE A 126 -1.86 5.73 2.13
CA ILE A 126 -2.19 6.99 2.80
C ILE A 126 -1.20 7.25 3.94
N THR A 127 -0.97 6.26 4.81
CA THR A 127 -0.05 6.35 5.95
C THR A 127 1.37 6.74 5.52
N VAL A 128 1.90 6.09 4.49
CA VAL A 128 3.24 6.41 3.95
C VAL A 128 3.27 7.83 3.37
N ASN A 129 2.19 8.30 2.73
CA ASN A 129 2.10 9.66 2.23
C ASN A 129 2.12 10.68 3.37
N GLU A 130 1.33 10.47 4.42
CA GLU A 130 1.26 11.35 5.59
C GLU A 130 2.59 11.41 6.34
N LEU A 131 3.23 10.26 6.63
CA LEU A 131 4.53 10.20 7.30
C LEU A 131 5.65 10.81 6.46
N THR A 132 5.59 10.66 5.11
CA THR A 132 6.54 11.31 4.20
C THR A 132 6.38 12.84 4.25
N ALA A 133 5.16 13.36 4.28
CA ALA A 133 4.88 14.79 4.37
C ALA A 133 5.41 15.37 5.69
N GLN A 134 5.33 14.60 6.79
CA GLN A 134 5.88 14.97 8.10
C GLN A 134 7.40 14.80 8.19
N LYS A 135 8.06 14.23 7.15
CA LYS A 135 9.48 13.87 7.17
C LYS A 135 9.84 12.97 8.38
N CYS A 136 8.92 12.10 8.78
CA CYS A 136 9.09 11.22 9.93
C CYS A 136 10.34 10.33 9.75
N GLY A 137 11.24 10.33 10.74
CA GLY A 137 12.42 9.45 10.83
C GLY A 137 12.45 8.60 12.10
N SER A 138 11.45 8.78 12.98
CA SER A 138 11.42 8.11 14.28
C SER A 138 11.31 6.59 14.15
N LYS A 139 12.25 5.88 14.81
CA LYS A 139 12.26 4.41 14.87
C LYS A 139 10.98 3.87 15.48
N GLU A 140 10.44 4.52 16.51
CA GLU A 140 9.19 4.11 17.18
C GLU A 140 7.96 4.09 16.24
N ILE A 141 7.99 4.83 15.14
CA ILE A 141 6.94 4.85 14.12
C ILE A 141 7.26 3.89 12.99
N LEU A 142 8.49 3.93 12.49
CA LEU A 142 8.86 3.26 11.24
C LEU A 142 9.06 1.75 11.43
N GLU A 143 9.53 1.30 12.59
CA GLU A 143 9.71 -0.13 12.87
C GLU A 143 8.37 -0.89 12.98
N PRO A 144 7.34 -0.42 13.73
CA PRO A 144 6.01 -1.03 13.69
C PRO A 144 5.36 -0.96 12.30
N LEU A 145 5.58 0.11 11.53
CA LEU A 145 5.04 0.22 10.18
C LEU A 145 5.59 -0.86 9.24
N LEU A 146 6.88 -1.24 9.38
CA LEU A 146 7.46 -2.39 8.66
C LEU A 146 6.71 -3.68 8.95
N ILE A 147 6.43 -3.94 10.24
CA ILE A 147 5.72 -5.15 10.66
C ILE A 147 4.30 -5.16 10.06
N VAL A 148 3.61 -4.03 10.06
CA VAL A 148 2.26 -3.92 9.47
C VAL A 148 2.25 -4.15 7.96
N LEU A 149 3.28 -3.71 7.24
CA LEU A 149 3.39 -3.90 5.79
C LEU A 149 3.89 -5.30 5.41
N SER A 150 4.65 -5.98 6.26
CA SER A 150 5.36 -7.23 5.92
C SER A 150 4.48 -8.35 5.34
N PRO A 151 3.20 -8.56 5.74
CA PRO A 151 2.35 -9.57 5.11
C PRO A 151 2.05 -9.28 3.62
N PHE A 152 2.06 -8.01 3.24
CA PHE A 152 1.75 -7.55 1.88
C PHE A 152 2.99 -7.53 0.98
N ALA A 153 4.13 -7.08 1.52
CA ALA A 153 5.39 -6.88 0.80
C ALA A 153 6.58 -7.45 1.62
N PRO A 154 6.69 -8.78 1.75
CA PRO A 154 7.65 -9.40 2.67
C PRO A 154 9.11 -9.15 2.32
N HIS A 155 9.48 -9.12 1.04
CA HIS A 155 10.89 -9.02 0.65
C HIS A 155 11.48 -7.64 0.97
N ILE A 156 10.79 -6.56 0.62
CA ILE A 156 11.25 -5.20 0.92
C ILE A 156 11.25 -4.94 2.44
N CYS A 157 10.27 -5.49 3.16
CA CYS A 157 10.21 -5.33 4.61
C CYS A 157 11.34 -6.09 5.31
N GLU A 158 11.63 -7.31 4.89
CA GLU A 158 12.74 -8.10 5.43
C GLU A 158 14.08 -7.42 5.17
N GLU A 159 14.30 -6.93 3.95
CA GLU A 159 15.53 -6.21 3.60
C GLU A 159 15.73 -4.97 4.48
N ILE A 160 14.70 -4.13 4.62
CA ILE A 160 14.78 -2.95 5.48
C ILE A 160 14.98 -3.36 6.94
N TRP A 161 14.30 -4.41 7.41
CA TRP A 161 14.37 -4.91 8.78
C TRP A 161 15.79 -5.31 9.19
N GLN A 162 16.51 -5.99 8.30
CA GLN A 162 17.91 -6.35 8.51
C GLN A 162 18.83 -5.12 8.49
N GLN A 163 18.60 -4.19 7.56
CA GLN A 163 19.42 -2.99 7.44
C GLN A 163 19.28 -2.01 8.62
N ILE A 164 18.16 -2.04 9.33
CA ILE A 164 17.98 -1.25 10.57
C ILE A 164 18.57 -1.94 11.81
N GLY A 165 19.24 -3.09 11.63
CA GLY A 165 20.04 -3.77 12.65
C GLY A 165 19.37 -4.97 13.33
N ASN A 166 18.22 -5.44 12.85
CA ASN A 166 17.60 -6.64 13.38
C ASN A 166 18.26 -7.91 12.81
N THR A 167 18.48 -8.92 13.63
CA THR A 167 19.17 -10.18 13.25
C THR A 167 18.20 -11.33 12.98
N GLU A 168 17.03 -11.31 13.60
CA GLU A 168 15.97 -12.29 13.36
C GLU A 168 15.03 -11.80 12.26
N SER A 169 14.38 -12.71 11.54
CA SER A 169 13.43 -12.33 10.50
C SER A 169 12.24 -11.57 11.09
N ILE A 170 11.77 -10.58 10.35
CA ILE A 170 10.55 -9.81 10.68
C ILE A 170 9.33 -10.70 10.87
N THR A 171 9.31 -11.88 10.26
CA THR A 171 8.22 -12.87 10.36
C THR A 171 7.97 -13.34 11.80
N PHE A 172 9.00 -13.30 12.65
CA PHE A 172 8.85 -13.68 14.06
C PHE A 172 8.43 -12.53 14.96
N SER A 173 8.32 -11.32 14.42
CA SER A 173 7.87 -10.15 15.18
C SER A 173 6.36 -10.20 15.44
N SER A 174 5.95 -9.85 16.66
CA SER A 174 4.53 -9.75 16.99
C SER A 174 3.88 -8.59 16.24
N PHE A 175 2.70 -8.83 15.67
CA PHE A 175 1.96 -7.76 15.00
C PHE A 175 1.58 -6.67 16.01
N PRO A 176 1.84 -5.38 15.71
CA PRO A 176 1.67 -4.30 16.68
C PRO A 176 0.19 -4.09 17.03
N GLN A 177 -0.07 -3.73 18.27
CA GLN A 177 -1.41 -3.38 18.74
C GLN A 177 -1.61 -1.87 18.69
N HIS A 178 -2.80 -1.43 18.31
CA HIS A 178 -3.15 -0.02 18.38
C HIS A 178 -3.46 0.41 19.82
N ILE A 179 -3.26 1.68 20.09
CA ILE A 179 -3.55 2.30 21.40
C ILE A 179 -4.69 3.30 21.18
N ASP A 180 -5.84 3.06 21.80
CA ASP A 180 -7.06 3.85 21.59
C ASP A 180 -6.94 5.33 21.98
N SER A 181 -6.05 5.67 22.90
CA SER A 181 -5.84 7.07 23.28
C SER A 181 -5.33 7.94 22.12
N TYR A 182 -4.61 7.35 21.14
CA TYR A 182 -4.16 8.05 19.94
C TYR A 182 -5.23 8.15 18.85
N LEU A 183 -6.36 7.45 19.01
CA LEU A 183 -7.45 7.45 18.04
C LEU A 183 -8.55 8.46 18.39
N GLN A 184 -8.48 9.06 19.60
CA GLN A 184 -9.45 10.06 20.01
C GLN A 184 -9.12 11.39 19.34
N ASP A 185 -10.03 11.88 18.52
CA ASP A 185 -9.99 13.25 18.03
C ASP A 185 -10.22 14.19 19.21
N ASN A 186 -9.19 14.92 19.61
CA ASN A 186 -9.29 16.03 20.55
C ASN A 186 -9.97 17.23 19.84
N THR A 187 -11.14 17.02 19.26
CA THR A 187 -11.96 18.10 18.73
C THR A 187 -12.54 18.82 19.95
N LYS A 188 -11.88 19.90 20.37
CA LYS A 188 -12.48 20.87 21.29
C LYS A 188 -13.68 21.46 20.55
N ILE A 189 -14.88 20.96 20.85
CA ILE A 189 -16.11 21.61 20.42
C ILE A 189 -16.19 22.92 21.20
N SER A 190 -15.83 24.02 20.55
CA SER A 190 -16.08 25.35 21.05
C SER A 190 -17.60 25.60 20.95
N VAL A 191 -18.33 25.34 22.02
CA VAL A 191 -19.75 25.70 22.12
C VAL A 191 -19.81 27.18 22.42
N SER A 192 -20.04 28.01 21.41
CA SER A 192 -20.39 29.42 21.58
C SER A 192 -21.84 29.50 22.03
N TYR A 193 -22.06 29.75 23.31
CA TYR A 193 -23.38 30.15 23.82
C TYR A 193 -23.62 31.61 23.42
N THR A 194 -24.32 31.81 22.30
CA THR A 194 -24.98 33.12 22.06
C THR A 194 -26.18 33.22 23.01
N HIS A 195 -26.06 34.09 24.00
CA HIS A 195 -27.18 34.49 24.82
C HIS A 195 -28.26 35.15 23.94
N LEU A 196 -29.41 34.52 23.85
CA LEU A 196 -30.64 35.14 23.42
C LEU A 196 -31.14 35.99 24.61
N THR A 197 -31.03 37.29 24.49
CA THR A 197 -31.81 38.28 25.23
C THR A 197 -33.10 38.56 24.48
#